data_faede17a60f0da5bf54b8ec45cc10529
#
_entry.id   faede17a60f0da5bf54b8ec45cc10529
#
_cell.length_a   1.000
_cell.length_b   1.000
_cell.length_c   1.000
_cell.angle_alpha   90.00
_cell.angle_beta   90.00
_cell.angle_gamma   90.00
#
_symmetry.space_group_name_H-M   'P 1'
#
loop_
_entity.id
_entity.type
_entity.pdbx_description
1 polymer ?
#
loop_
_entity_poly.entity_id
_entity_poly.type
_entity_poly.pdbx_seq_one_letter_code
_entity_poly.pdbx_strand_id
1 'polypeptide(L)'
;MQEIFSSKERSTRLNRGDKRLMWALTLIYMVFTLLNLGTLSFPTSVWTAQTGTAVRIDLGAEYDVAEIWTNGNIAEGSAVFTGDDGSTAEHTQKYATMFTWRTQTAAMHTRYITLQCTAGKVSLNEIAFFDAAGNRLPAVI
;
A
#
# COMPACT_ATOMS: atom_id res chain seq x y z
N MET A 1 -1.65 3.79 -67.50
CA MET A 1 -1.28 3.02 -66.30
C MET A 1 -1.33 3.95 -65.11
N GLN A 2 -2.55 4.38 -64.74
CA GLN A 2 -2.81 5.26 -63.58
C GLN A 2 -4.24 5.08 -63.11
N GLU A 3 -4.51 3.97 -62.51
CA GLU A 3 -5.79 3.72 -61.81
C GLU A 3 -5.58 2.61 -60.77
N ILE A 4 -4.92 2.88 -59.67
CA ILE A 4 -5.00 2.01 -58.51
C ILE A 4 -4.63 2.85 -57.29
N PHE A 5 -5.42 3.77 -56.85
CA PHE A 5 -5.43 4.27 -55.46
C PHE A 5 -6.57 5.25 -55.24
N SER A 6 -7.79 4.84 -55.61
CA SER A 6 -8.96 5.43 -54.95
C SER A 6 -9.17 4.71 -53.66
N SER A 7 -8.38 5.04 -52.64
CA SER A 7 -8.70 4.65 -51.28
C SER A 7 -9.96 5.42 -50.90
N LYS A 8 -11.06 4.70 -50.89
CA LYS A 8 -12.36 5.15 -50.41
C LYS A 8 -12.10 5.62 -48.96
N GLU A 9 -11.97 6.92 -48.75
CA GLU A 9 -11.88 7.52 -47.41
C GLU A 9 -13.10 6.97 -46.61
N ARG A 10 -12.86 5.97 -45.78
CA ARG A 10 -13.86 5.53 -44.82
C ARG A 10 -14.14 6.69 -43.91
N SER A 11 -15.33 7.25 -44.03
CA SER A 11 -15.82 8.27 -43.13
C SER A 11 -15.54 7.81 -41.69
N THR A 12 -14.63 8.48 -40.99
CA THR A 12 -14.28 8.25 -39.58
C THR A 12 -15.39 8.72 -38.62
N ARG A 13 -16.55 9.12 -39.16
CA ARG A 13 -17.71 9.51 -38.35
C ARG A 13 -18.37 8.28 -37.78
N LEU A 14 -18.27 8.13 -36.46
CA LEU A 14 -18.98 7.13 -35.68
C LEU A 14 -20.50 7.24 -35.94
N ASN A 15 -21.11 6.13 -36.30
CA ASN A 15 -22.56 6.06 -36.46
C ASN A 15 -23.25 6.10 -35.07
N ARG A 16 -24.57 6.19 -35.02
CA ARG A 16 -25.32 6.23 -33.75
C ARG A 16 -25.17 4.94 -32.95
N GLY A 17 -25.03 3.79 -33.61
CA GLY A 17 -24.79 2.50 -32.97
C GLY A 17 -23.43 2.42 -32.31
N ASP A 18 -22.37 2.87 -33.02
CA ASP A 18 -20.99 2.91 -32.51
C ASP A 18 -20.88 3.81 -31.28
N LYS A 19 -21.56 4.95 -31.28
CA LYS A 19 -21.59 5.84 -30.11
C LYS A 19 -22.26 5.18 -28.88
N ARG A 20 -23.37 4.45 -29.09
CA ARG A 20 -24.04 3.73 -28.00
C ARG A 20 -23.14 2.62 -27.44
N LEU A 21 -22.49 1.85 -28.32
CA LEU A 21 -21.56 0.80 -27.92
C LEU A 21 -20.37 1.39 -27.15
N MET A 22 -19.79 2.47 -27.65
CA MET A 22 -18.70 3.17 -26.98
C MET A 22 -19.09 3.61 -25.56
N TRP A 23 -20.26 4.24 -25.39
CA TRP A 23 -20.74 4.66 -24.09
C TRP A 23 -21.01 3.49 -23.16
N ALA A 24 -21.57 2.39 -23.66
CA ALA A 24 -21.81 1.18 -22.87
C ALA A 24 -20.48 0.58 -22.37
N LEU A 25 -19.50 0.43 -23.25
CA LEU A 25 -18.16 -0.07 -22.88
C LEU A 25 -17.45 0.85 -21.90
N THR A 26 -17.54 2.16 -22.09
CA THR A 26 -16.95 3.15 -21.16
C THR A 26 -17.58 3.03 -19.78
N LEU A 27 -18.91 2.88 -19.71
CA LEU A 27 -19.61 2.76 -18.43
C LEU A 27 -19.28 1.45 -17.72
N ILE A 28 -19.21 0.35 -18.45
CA ILE A 28 -18.78 -0.96 -17.92
C ILE A 28 -17.33 -0.85 -17.38
N TYR A 29 -16.42 -0.29 -18.17
CA TYR A 29 -15.03 -0.09 -17.74
C TYR A 29 -14.94 0.80 -16.49
N MET A 30 -15.70 1.90 -16.46
CA MET A 30 -15.75 2.81 -15.31
C MET A 30 -16.22 2.08 -14.04
N VAL A 31 -17.28 1.25 -14.15
CA VAL A 31 -17.77 0.47 -13.01
C VAL A 31 -16.70 -0.51 -12.52
N PHE A 32 -16.07 -1.28 -13.42
CA PHE A 32 -14.99 -2.20 -13.04
C PHE A 32 -13.81 -1.48 -12.41
N THR A 33 -13.42 -0.34 -12.95
CA THR A 33 -12.32 0.46 -12.42
C THR A 33 -12.64 0.97 -11.03
N LEU A 34 -13.85 1.50 -10.80
CA LEU A 34 -14.27 2.02 -9.49
C LEU A 34 -14.41 0.92 -8.44
N LEU A 35 -14.86 -0.28 -8.81
CA LEU A 35 -14.96 -1.42 -7.89
C LEU A 35 -13.59 -1.94 -7.43
N ASN A 36 -12.55 -1.79 -8.24
CA ASN A 36 -11.20 -2.30 -7.96
C ASN A 36 -10.20 -1.22 -7.49
N LEU A 37 -10.61 0.03 -7.43
CA LEU A 37 -9.73 1.14 -7.07
C LEU A 37 -9.33 1.17 -5.58
N GLY A 38 -9.91 0.32 -4.73
CA GLY A 38 -9.66 0.35 -3.30
C GLY A 38 -10.05 1.68 -2.65
N THR A 39 -9.30 2.11 -1.66
CA THR A 39 -9.54 3.37 -0.96
C THR A 39 -9.02 4.54 -1.77
N LEU A 40 -9.88 5.48 -2.11
CA LEU A 40 -9.51 6.73 -2.82
C LEU A 40 -8.91 7.80 -1.90
N SER A 41 -8.83 7.53 -0.60
CA SER A 41 -8.24 8.44 0.38
C SER A 41 -6.74 8.20 0.48
N PHE A 42 -5.94 9.22 0.20
CA PHE A 42 -4.52 9.20 0.54
C PHE A 42 -4.36 9.51 2.02
N PRO A 43 -3.43 8.84 2.74
CA PRO A 43 -3.09 9.23 4.09
C PRO A 43 -2.54 10.65 4.06
N THR A 44 -3.23 11.57 4.75
CA THR A 44 -2.86 12.99 4.83
C THR A 44 -1.96 13.27 6.04
N SER A 45 -1.82 12.30 6.94
CA SER A 45 -1.00 12.39 8.15
C SER A 45 0.26 11.56 7.99
N VAL A 46 1.36 12.10 8.50
CA VAL A 46 2.67 11.43 8.54
C VAL A 46 3.16 11.46 9.97
N TRP A 47 3.37 10.30 10.56
CA TRP A 47 4.11 10.21 11.81
C TRP A 47 5.60 10.32 11.53
N THR A 48 6.27 11.20 12.25
CA THR A 48 7.71 11.41 12.09
C THR A 48 8.41 11.25 13.43
N ALA A 49 9.48 10.45 13.44
CA ALA A 49 10.29 10.21 14.62
C ALA A 49 11.77 10.45 14.34
N GLN A 50 12.51 10.82 15.38
CA GLN A 50 13.96 10.88 15.40
C GLN A 50 14.50 9.77 16.30
N THR A 51 15.81 9.52 16.21
CA THR A 51 16.51 8.55 17.04
C THR A 51 16.12 8.68 18.52
N GLY A 52 15.74 7.56 19.13
CA GLY A 52 15.28 7.48 20.52
C GLY A 52 13.78 7.66 20.72
N THR A 53 13.03 8.05 19.70
CA THR A 53 11.56 8.13 19.78
C THR A 53 10.96 6.75 19.58
N ALA A 54 9.95 6.43 20.39
CA ALA A 54 9.18 5.20 20.26
C ALA A 54 7.68 5.48 20.27
N VAL A 55 6.90 4.64 19.60
CA VAL A 55 5.44 4.61 19.65
C VAL A 55 4.98 3.20 19.96
N ARG A 56 3.98 3.08 20.84
CA ARG A 56 3.35 1.81 21.18
C ARG A 56 2.03 1.67 20.44
N ILE A 57 1.84 0.52 19.82
CA ILE A 57 0.68 0.17 18.99
C ILE A 57 -0.07 -0.94 19.72
N ASP A 58 -1.38 -0.78 19.93
CA ASP A 58 -2.25 -1.79 20.54
C ASP A 58 -3.02 -2.53 19.44
N LEU A 59 -2.86 -3.84 19.36
CA LEU A 59 -3.61 -4.70 18.45
C LEU A 59 -5.00 -5.08 18.98
N GLY A 60 -5.33 -4.66 20.22
CA GLY A 60 -6.62 -4.92 20.85
C GLY A 60 -6.71 -6.27 21.57
N ALA A 61 -6.00 -7.29 21.10
CA ALA A 61 -5.85 -8.61 21.69
C ALA A 61 -4.48 -9.20 21.36
N GLU A 62 -4.15 -10.35 21.92
CA GLU A 62 -2.95 -11.10 21.52
C GLU A 62 -3.16 -11.76 20.17
N TYR A 63 -2.20 -11.59 19.28
CA TYR A 63 -2.18 -12.15 17.92
C TYR A 63 -0.81 -12.69 17.57
N ASP A 64 -0.81 -13.70 16.69
CA ASP A 64 0.40 -14.16 15.98
C ASP A 64 0.64 -13.26 14.79
N VAL A 65 1.60 -12.33 14.92
CA VAL A 65 1.99 -11.41 13.86
C VAL A 65 3.07 -12.06 13.00
N ALA A 66 2.77 -12.31 11.75
CA ALA A 66 3.69 -12.93 10.80
C ALA A 66 4.36 -11.90 9.88
N GLU A 67 3.67 -10.79 9.56
CA GLU A 67 4.20 -9.76 8.68
C GLU A 67 3.84 -8.36 9.20
N ILE A 68 4.78 -7.44 9.02
CA ILE A 68 4.61 -6.01 9.27
C ILE A 68 4.79 -5.27 7.95
N TRP A 69 3.76 -4.55 7.53
CA TRP A 69 3.78 -3.76 6.32
C TRP A 69 3.89 -2.29 6.68
N THR A 70 4.82 -1.59 6.07
CA THR A 70 5.06 -0.16 6.29
C THR A 70 5.01 0.62 4.99
N ASN A 71 4.38 1.78 5.02
CA ASN A 71 4.41 2.77 3.94
C ASN A 71 5.01 4.05 4.47
N GLY A 72 6.09 4.52 3.87
CA GLY A 72 6.79 5.72 4.33
C GLY A 72 8.26 5.73 3.96
N ASN A 73 9.02 6.55 4.66
CA ASN A 73 10.46 6.66 4.51
C ASN A 73 11.17 6.15 5.77
N ILE A 74 11.61 4.90 5.71
CA ILE A 74 12.38 4.22 6.76
C ILE A 74 13.66 3.71 6.12
N ALA A 75 14.81 4.15 6.61
CA ALA A 75 16.08 3.61 6.18
C ALA A 75 16.36 2.24 6.81
N GLU A 76 17.20 1.42 6.17
CA GLU A 76 17.66 0.15 6.73
C GLU A 76 18.27 0.36 8.12
N GLY A 77 17.88 -0.48 9.09
CA GLY A 77 18.38 -0.40 10.46
C GLY A 77 17.95 0.81 11.26
N SER A 78 17.04 1.67 10.72
CA SER A 78 16.60 2.88 11.42
C SER A 78 15.37 2.67 12.29
N ALA A 79 14.71 1.51 12.23
CA ALA A 79 13.53 1.19 12.99
C ALA A 79 13.53 -0.27 13.45
N VAL A 80 13.10 -0.50 14.68
CA VAL A 80 12.92 -1.83 15.28
C VAL A 80 11.52 -1.92 15.85
N PHE A 81 10.85 -3.02 15.56
CA PHE A 81 9.58 -3.41 16.15
C PHE A 81 9.84 -4.42 17.27
N THR A 82 9.28 -4.19 18.43
CA THR A 82 9.44 -5.07 19.59
C THR A 82 8.07 -5.44 20.12
N GLY A 83 7.77 -6.73 20.21
CA GLY A 83 6.58 -7.26 20.88
C GLY A 83 6.75 -7.31 22.40
N ASP A 84 5.63 -7.36 23.13
CA ASP A 84 5.65 -7.55 24.59
C ASP A 84 6.22 -8.93 25.00
N ASP A 85 6.22 -9.91 24.08
CA ASP A 85 6.86 -11.22 24.22
C ASP A 85 8.39 -11.15 24.12
N GLY A 86 8.96 -9.96 23.88
CA GLY A 86 10.38 -9.73 23.69
C GLY A 86 10.90 -10.06 22.28
N SER A 87 10.04 -10.51 21.38
CA SER A 87 10.40 -10.71 19.98
C SER A 87 10.70 -9.39 19.29
N THR A 88 11.59 -9.40 18.29
CA THR A 88 11.99 -8.20 17.57
C THR A 88 11.98 -8.44 16.07
N ALA A 89 11.59 -7.41 15.30
CA ALA A 89 11.74 -7.36 13.86
C ALA A 89 12.39 -6.03 13.45
N GLU A 90 13.54 -6.09 12.83
CA GLU A 90 14.27 -4.91 12.36
C GLU A 90 13.89 -4.59 10.91
N HIS A 91 13.77 -3.31 10.60
CA HIS A 91 13.57 -2.87 9.22
C HIS A 91 14.85 -3.02 8.41
N THR A 92 14.91 -4.01 7.53
CA THR A 92 16.13 -4.41 6.80
C THR A 92 16.22 -3.92 5.36
N GLN A 93 15.25 -3.17 4.86
CA GLN A 93 15.21 -2.77 3.45
C GLN A 93 16.05 -1.52 3.16
N LYS A 94 16.96 -1.62 2.18
CA LYS A 94 17.97 -0.61 1.86
C LYS A 94 17.43 0.70 1.27
N TYR A 95 16.32 0.67 0.55
CA TYR A 95 15.80 1.86 -0.14
C TYR A 95 14.32 2.02 0.10
N ALA A 96 13.96 3.14 0.69
CA ALA A 96 12.58 3.57 0.80
C ALA A 96 12.27 4.55 -0.33
N THR A 97 11.52 4.10 -1.34
CA THR A 97 10.80 5.04 -2.19
C THR A 97 9.54 5.46 -1.45
N MET A 98 9.29 6.75 -1.29
CA MET A 98 8.00 7.25 -0.80
C MET A 98 6.89 6.62 -1.65
N PHE A 99 5.80 6.16 -1.05
CA PHE A 99 4.64 5.55 -1.69
C PHE A 99 4.74 4.05 -2.04
N THR A 100 5.75 3.33 -1.59
CA THR A 100 5.81 1.88 -1.77
C THR A 100 5.61 1.19 -0.42
N TRP A 101 4.70 0.21 -0.38
CA TRP A 101 4.59 -0.69 0.75
C TRP A 101 5.83 -1.57 0.86
N ARG A 102 6.27 -1.77 2.07
CA ARG A 102 7.38 -2.65 2.40
C ARG A 102 6.92 -3.67 3.40
N THR A 103 7.27 -4.91 3.12
CA THR A 103 6.91 -6.05 3.94
C THR A 103 8.15 -6.56 4.64
N GLN A 104 8.03 -6.80 5.93
CA GLN A 104 9.04 -7.50 6.70
C GLN A 104 8.40 -8.65 7.48
N THR A 105 9.10 -9.78 7.52
CA THR A 105 8.68 -10.92 8.31
C THR A 105 8.82 -10.60 9.78
N ALA A 106 7.81 -10.97 10.55
CA ALA A 106 7.81 -10.94 12.01
C ALA A 106 7.40 -12.31 12.52
N ALA A 107 7.85 -12.66 13.70
CA ALA A 107 7.43 -13.87 14.42
C ALA A 107 7.16 -13.47 15.87
N MET A 108 6.02 -12.82 16.09
CA MET A 108 5.66 -12.22 17.37
C MET A 108 4.32 -12.76 17.83
N HIS A 109 4.22 -13.15 19.11
CA HIS A 109 2.95 -13.45 19.74
C HIS A 109 2.66 -12.38 20.79
N THR A 110 1.90 -11.35 20.41
CA THR A 110 1.82 -10.14 21.23
C THR A 110 0.53 -9.36 21.02
N ARG A 111 0.15 -8.59 22.01
CA ARG A 111 -0.89 -7.57 21.90
C ARG A 111 -0.32 -6.19 21.55
N TYR A 112 0.85 -5.86 22.11
CA TYR A 112 1.44 -4.53 21.92
C TYR A 112 2.74 -4.63 21.15
N ILE A 113 2.90 -3.76 20.16
CA ILE A 113 4.13 -3.65 19.40
C ILE A 113 4.69 -2.24 19.60
N THR A 114 5.93 -2.15 20.04
CA THR A 114 6.65 -0.89 20.14
C THR A 114 7.51 -0.70 18.91
N LEU A 115 7.23 0.36 18.15
CA LEU A 115 8.10 0.82 17.07
C LEU A 115 9.07 1.87 17.63
N GLN A 116 10.36 1.58 17.57
CA GLN A 116 11.42 2.47 18.03
C GLN A 116 12.28 2.94 16.85
N CYS A 117 12.52 4.24 16.75
CA CYS A 117 13.51 4.81 15.85
C CYS A 117 14.90 4.65 16.46
N THR A 118 15.76 3.84 15.86
CA THR A 118 17.10 3.51 16.34
C THR A 118 18.17 4.39 15.73
N ALA A 119 17.97 4.89 14.52
CA ALA A 119 18.92 5.76 13.83
C ALA A 119 18.23 6.73 12.88
N GLY A 120 18.73 7.95 12.78
CA GLY A 120 18.31 8.95 11.81
C GLY A 120 16.87 9.45 12.03
N LYS A 121 16.10 9.48 10.94
CA LYS A 121 14.71 9.94 10.90
C LYS A 121 13.84 8.90 10.23
N VAL A 122 12.73 8.57 10.87
CA VAL A 122 11.68 7.70 10.34
C VAL A 122 10.44 8.53 10.04
N SER A 123 9.84 8.32 8.88
CA SER A 123 8.55 8.91 8.52
C SER A 123 7.62 7.82 8.03
N LEU A 124 6.49 7.63 8.69
CA LEU A 124 5.48 6.63 8.39
C LEU A 124 4.17 7.28 8.00
N ASN A 125 3.63 6.91 6.86
CA ASN A 125 2.29 7.29 6.42
C ASN A 125 1.26 6.27 6.89
N GLU A 126 1.63 4.98 6.84
CA GLU A 126 0.75 3.89 7.22
C GLU A 126 1.55 2.67 7.70
N ILE A 127 0.95 1.91 8.62
CA ILE A 127 1.46 0.63 9.08
C ILE A 127 0.31 -0.37 9.16
N ALA A 128 0.57 -1.63 8.82
CA ALA A 128 -0.39 -2.72 8.94
C ALA A 128 0.31 -3.99 9.41
N PHE A 129 -0.42 -4.81 10.13
CA PHE A 129 0.04 -6.08 10.67
C PHE A 129 -0.81 -7.20 10.10
N PHE A 130 -0.19 -8.34 9.81
CA PHE A 130 -0.86 -9.49 9.23
C PHE A 130 -0.48 -10.77 9.96
N ASP A 131 -1.44 -11.69 10.06
CA ASP A 131 -1.20 -13.04 10.52
C ASP A 131 -0.61 -13.92 9.39
N ALA A 132 -0.28 -15.18 9.73
CA ALA A 132 0.28 -16.14 8.77
C ALA A 132 -0.72 -16.54 7.66
N ALA A 133 -2.02 -16.31 7.85
CA ALA A 133 -3.05 -16.55 6.85
C ALA A 133 -3.27 -15.34 5.92
N GLY A 134 -2.56 -14.22 6.16
CA GLY A 134 -2.68 -12.98 5.40
C GLY A 134 -3.87 -12.10 5.82
N ASN A 135 -4.49 -12.35 6.97
CA ASN A 135 -5.55 -11.49 7.49
C ASN A 135 -4.92 -10.27 8.17
N ARG A 136 -5.49 -9.09 7.86
CA ARG A 136 -5.07 -7.84 8.51
C ARG A 136 -5.56 -7.80 9.95
N LEU A 137 -4.65 -7.53 10.87
CA LEU A 137 -4.93 -7.40 12.30
C LEU A 137 -5.35 -5.96 12.63
N PRO A 138 -6.23 -5.76 13.63
CA PRO A 138 -6.57 -4.42 14.11
C PRO A 138 -5.34 -3.76 14.73
N ALA A 139 -5.23 -2.43 14.61
CA ALA A 139 -4.16 -1.68 15.24
C ALA A 139 -4.64 -0.27 15.59
N VAL A 140 -4.34 0.17 16.81
CA VAL A 140 -4.63 1.52 17.32
C VAL A 140 -3.32 2.11 17.85
N ILE A 141 -3.03 3.36 17.46
CA ILE A 141 -1.84 4.10 17.87
C ILE A 141 -2.26 5.18 18.84
#